data_d8e1fdfa35ff71fcde7b2442c2966b4a
#
_entry.id   d8e1fdfa35ff71fcde7b2442c2966b4a
#
_cell.length_a   1.000
_cell.length_b   1.000
_cell.length_c   1.000
_cell.angle_alpha   90.00
_cell.angle_beta   90.00
_cell.angle_gamma   90.00
#
_symmetry.space_group_name_H-M   'P 1'
#
loop_
_entity.id
_entity.type
_entity.pdbx_description
1 polymer ?
#
loop_
_entity_poly.entity_id
_entity_poly.type
_entity_poly.pdbx_seq_one_letter_code
_entity_poly.pdbx_strand_id
1 'polypeptide(L)'
;MRDAKLRKSTSGTCQLLGRSLVSWSSKKQNSVALSTAETEYISPGSCCAQLLWMKATLNDFGIKFKQVTLLCDNESAVKLTNNLVQHSRTKHIDVRHHFIRDHQQKGDICIESVGTDDQLADIFTKPLDEKRFYKLRNELNILDFSNMC
;
A
#
# COMPACT_ATOMS: atom_id res chain seq x y z
N MET A 1 14.15 -25.74 -18.18
CA MET A 1 14.21 -25.77 -16.72
C MET A 1 14.21 -24.34 -16.24
N ARG A 2 13.05 -23.81 -15.91
CA ARG A 2 12.93 -22.43 -15.41
C ARG A 2 13.11 -22.48 -13.90
N ASP A 3 14.17 -21.87 -13.44
CA ASP A 3 14.50 -21.78 -12.02
C ASP A 3 13.33 -21.27 -11.19
N ALA A 4 12.79 -22.14 -10.35
CA ALA A 4 11.78 -21.82 -9.35
C ALA A 4 12.32 -20.85 -8.26
N LYS A 5 13.53 -20.34 -8.41
CA LYS A 5 14.29 -19.59 -7.41
C LYS A 5 14.01 -18.12 -7.33
N LEU A 6 13.16 -17.53 -8.16
CA LEU A 6 13.05 -16.06 -8.28
C LEU A 6 11.64 -15.48 -8.24
N ARG A 7 10.71 -16.11 -7.52
CA ARG A 7 9.42 -15.46 -7.24
C ARG A 7 9.39 -14.75 -5.89
N LYS A 8 10.38 -13.89 -5.65
CA LYS A 8 10.28 -12.93 -4.55
C LYS A 8 9.56 -11.71 -5.08
N SER A 9 8.33 -11.49 -4.62
CA SER A 9 7.56 -10.29 -4.91
C SER A 9 8.17 -9.09 -4.21
N THR A 10 8.13 -7.94 -4.84
CA THR A 10 8.46 -6.66 -4.22
C THR A 10 7.17 -5.98 -3.80
N SER A 11 7.07 -5.62 -2.53
CA SER A 11 5.98 -4.83 -1.99
C SER A 11 6.33 -3.35 -2.06
N GLY A 12 5.41 -2.54 -2.54
CA GLY A 12 5.56 -1.09 -2.61
C GLY A 12 4.39 -0.39 -1.93
N THR A 13 4.71 0.63 -1.17
CA THR A 13 3.72 1.54 -0.58
C THR A 13 4.15 2.98 -0.77
N CYS A 14 3.20 3.88 -0.85
CA CYS A 14 3.46 5.31 -0.84
C CYS A 14 2.38 6.05 -0.07
N GLN A 15 2.76 7.09 0.63
CA GLN A 15 1.87 7.95 1.38
C GLN A 15 1.99 9.39 0.89
N LEU A 16 0.85 10.01 0.68
CA LEU A 16 0.73 11.36 0.17
C LEU A 16 0.13 12.27 1.24
N LEU A 17 0.65 13.47 1.33
CA LEU A 17 0.00 14.57 2.04
C LEU A 17 -0.40 15.63 1.01
N GLY A 18 -1.71 15.74 0.78
CA GLY A 18 -2.22 16.49 -0.36
C GLY A 18 -1.78 15.83 -1.68
N ARG A 19 -0.99 16.55 -2.47
CA ARG A 19 -0.47 16.07 -3.76
C ARG A 19 1.01 15.65 -3.72
N SER A 20 1.62 15.70 -2.55
CA SER A 20 3.06 15.45 -2.40
C SER A 20 3.34 14.11 -1.75
N LEU A 21 4.26 13.36 -2.33
CA LEU A 21 4.80 12.14 -1.74
C LEU A 21 5.63 12.51 -0.50
N VAL A 22 5.27 11.99 0.65
CA VAL A 22 5.97 12.25 1.92
C VAL A 22 6.61 11.02 2.54
N SER A 23 6.16 9.83 2.14
CA SER A 23 6.72 8.56 2.59
C SER A 23 6.52 7.49 1.52
N TRP A 24 7.48 6.59 1.41
CA TRP A 24 7.40 5.45 0.49
C TRP A 24 8.24 4.29 1.00
N SER A 25 7.90 3.10 0.56
CA SER A 25 8.74 1.93 0.79
C SER A 25 8.72 0.99 -0.42
N SER A 26 9.85 0.35 -0.64
CA SER A 26 10.02 -0.71 -1.62
C SER A 26 10.79 -1.83 -0.94
N LYS A 27 10.14 -2.95 -0.68
CA LYS A 27 10.74 -4.08 0.04
C LYS A 27 10.61 -5.36 -0.74
N LYS A 28 11.75 -5.98 -1.01
CA LYS A 28 11.77 -7.37 -1.49
C LYS A 28 11.31 -8.29 -0.36
N GLN A 29 10.33 -9.12 -0.64
CA GLN A 29 9.86 -10.08 0.35
C GLN A 29 10.94 -11.14 0.59
N ASN A 30 11.36 -11.28 1.86
CA ASN A 30 12.42 -12.21 2.25
C ASN A 30 11.92 -13.66 2.41
N SER A 31 10.63 -13.84 2.63
CA SER A 31 10.02 -15.15 2.75
C SER A 31 9.39 -15.60 1.43
N VAL A 32 9.59 -16.85 1.08
CA VAL A 32 8.72 -17.52 0.13
C VAL A 32 7.35 -17.56 0.81
N ALA A 33 6.44 -16.73 0.35
CA ALA A 33 5.08 -16.73 0.88
C ALA A 33 4.50 -18.14 0.70
N LEU A 34 4.10 -18.77 1.79
CA LEU A 34 3.48 -20.08 1.80
C LEU A 34 2.11 -20.06 1.11
N SER A 35 1.55 -18.86 0.90
CA SER A 35 0.33 -18.65 0.13
C SER A 35 0.32 -17.26 -0.51
N THR A 36 -0.34 -17.13 -1.67
CA THR A 36 -0.60 -15.85 -2.32
C THR A 36 -1.42 -14.90 -1.43
N ALA A 37 -2.27 -15.43 -0.56
CA ALA A 37 -3.06 -14.66 0.39
C ALA A 37 -2.20 -13.90 1.41
N GLU A 38 -1.13 -14.50 1.92
CA GLU A 38 -0.20 -13.86 2.86
C GLU A 38 0.49 -12.65 2.23
N THR A 39 0.91 -12.79 0.98
CA THR A 39 1.54 -11.72 0.20
C THR A 39 0.61 -10.52 0.00
N GLU A 40 -0.67 -10.77 -0.19
CA GLU A 40 -1.68 -9.75 -0.45
C GLU A 40 -1.97 -8.84 0.75
N TYR A 41 -1.81 -9.33 1.99
CA TYR A 41 -2.10 -8.55 3.20
C TYR A 41 -0.89 -7.81 3.80
N ILE A 42 0.32 -8.19 3.44
CA ILE A 42 1.55 -7.59 3.99
C ILE A 42 1.63 -6.10 3.61
N SER A 43 1.45 -5.78 2.35
CA SER A 43 1.57 -4.41 1.85
C SER A 43 0.45 -3.49 2.36
N PRO A 44 -0.84 -3.88 2.28
CA PRO A 44 -1.92 -3.08 2.85
C PRO A 44 -1.80 -2.87 4.36
N GLY A 45 -1.40 -3.90 5.11
CA GLY A 45 -1.21 -3.81 6.56
C GLY A 45 -0.11 -2.83 6.93
N SER A 46 1.03 -2.89 6.25
CA SER A 46 2.15 -1.97 6.44
C SER A 46 1.77 -0.53 6.06
N CYS A 47 1.06 -0.34 4.96
CA CYS A 47 0.58 0.96 4.53
C CYS A 47 -0.42 1.56 5.53
N CYS A 48 -1.35 0.76 6.01
CA CYS A 48 -2.33 1.16 7.03
C CYS A 48 -1.63 1.63 8.32
N ALA A 49 -0.67 0.87 8.81
CA ALA A 49 0.10 1.24 10.01
C ALA A 49 0.83 2.57 9.83
N GLN A 50 1.46 2.79 8.68
CA GLN A 50 2.14 4.04 8.35
C GLN A 50 1.17 5.22 8.26
N LEU A 51 0.02 5.04 7.63
CA LEU A 51 -1.01 6.08 7.54
C LEU A 51 -1.55 6.49 8.92
N LEU A 52 -1.79 5.53 9.80
CA LEU A 52 -2.25 5.80 11.14
C LEU A 52 -1.20 6.51 11.99
N TRP A 53 0.07 6.14 11.86
CA TRP A 53 1.16 6.84 12.50
C TRP A 53 1.28 8.29 12.00
N MET A 54 1.18 8.51 10.70
CA MET A 54 1.19 9.85 10.12
C MET A 54 0.00 10.68 10.60
N LYS A 55 -1.20 10.09 10.63
CA LYS A 55 -2.41 10.73 11.15
C LYS A 55 -2.23 11.19 12.60
N ALA A 56 -1.69 10.33 13.45
CA ALA A 56 -1.42 10.64 14.83
C ALA A 56 -0.36 11.75 14.97
N THR A 57 0.73 11.67 14.23
CA THR A 57 1.80 12.67 14.23
C THR A 57 1.28 14.05 13.79
N LEU A 58 0.49 14.10 12.72
CA LEU A 58 -0.09 15.36 12.24
C LEU A 58 -1.10 15.95 13.26
N ASN A 59 -1.84 15.09 13.94
CA ASN A 59 -2.73 15.52 15.01
C ASN A 59 -1.96 16.20 16.17
N ASP A 60 -0.78 15.71 16.50
CA ASP A 60 0.09 16.34 17.52
C ASP A 60 0.56 17.74 17.09
N PHE A 61 0.67 18.00 15.79
CA PHE A 61 0.94 19.31 15.22
C PHE A 61 -0.33 20.17 15.00
N GLY A 62 -1.48 19.72 15.48
CA GLY A 62 -2.74 20.43 15.34
C GLY A 62 -3.45 20.25 13.99
N ILE A 63 -2.93 19.40 13.12
CA ILE A 63 -3.55 19.08 11.83
C ILE A 63 -4.40 17.81 11.97
N LYS A 64 -5.71 18.00 11.99
CA LYS A 64 -6.66 16.91 12.27
C LYS A 64 -7.31 16.39 10.99
N PHE A 65 -7.18 15.09 10.76
CA PHE A 65 -7.93 14.37 9.73
C PHE A 65 -8.94 13.45 10.39
N LYS A 66 -10.17 13.49 9.92
CA LYS A 66 -11.22 12.59 10.41
C LYS A 66 -10.93 11.15 9.97
N GLN A 67 -10.57 10.98 8.71
CA GLN A 67 -10.38 9.69 8.07
C GLN A 67 -9.27 9.80 7.04
N VAL A 68 -8.51 8.74 6.87
CA VAL A 68 -7.52 8.61 5.79
C VAL A 68 -7.90 7.51 4.82
N THR A 69 -7.60 7.68 3.55
CA THR A 69 -7.95 6.73 2.51
C THR A 69 -6.76 5.84 2.17
N LEU A 70 -7.00 4.52 2.21
CA LEU A 70 -6.08 3.49 1.73
C LEU A 70 -6.53 3.05 0.33
N LEU A 71 -5.71 3.35 -0.67
CA LEU A 71 -5.96 2.95 -2.06
C LEU A 71 -5.33 1.59 -2.34
N CYS A 72 -6.14 0.64 -2.74
CA CYS A 72 -5.72 -0.70 -3.13
C CYS A 72 -6.17 -1.01 -4.56
N ASP A 73 -5.54 -2.00 -5.21
CA ASP A 73 -6.14 -2.55 -6.42
C ASP A 73 -7.52 -3.16 -6.12
N ASN A 74 -8.33 -3.34 -7.16
CA ASN A 74 -9.70 -3.81 -7.00
C ASN A 74 -9.80 -5.15 -6.26
N GLU A 75 -8.92 -6.08 -6.57
CA GLU A 75 -8.93 -7.41 -5.96
C GLU A 75 -8.60 -7.35 -4.47
N SER A 76 -7.55 -6.64 -4.11
CA SER A 76 -7.15 -6.44 -2.71
C SER A 76 -8.21 -5.67 -1.92
N ALA A 77 -8.81 -4.62 -2.49
CA ALA A 77 -9.87 -3.86 -1.85
C ALA A 77 -11.08 -4.73 -1.55
N VAL A 78 -11.53 -5.55 -2.51
CA VAL A 78 -12.65 -6.49 -2.31
C VAL A 78 -12.33 -7.50 -1.22
N LYS A 79 -11.13 -8.07 -1.22
CA LYS A 79 -10.72 -9.03 -0.19
C LYS A 79 -10.66 -8.40 1.19
N LEU A 80 -10.14 -7.19 1.32
CA LEU A 80 -10.07 -6.48 2.60
C LEU A 80 -11.43 -6.10 3.15
N THR A 81 -12.39 -5.77 2.28
CA THR A 81 -13.76 -5.38 2.70
C THR A 81 -14.67 -6.57 2.96
N ASN A 82 -14.56 -7.65 2.18
CA ASN A 82 -15.51 -8.77 2.19
C ASN A 82 -15.06 -9.97 3.02
N ASN A 83 -13.76 -10.08 3.37
CA ASN A 83 -13.26 -11.25 4.09
C ASN A 83 -13.53 -11.17 5.60
N LEU A 84 -14.82 -11.16 5.94
CA LEU A 84 -15.29 -11.23 7.32
C LEU A 84 -15.19 -12.64 7.93
N VAL A 85 -14.97 -13.69 7.15
CA VAL A 85 -15.29 -15.06 7.58
C VAL A 85 -14.26 -16.12 7.16
N GLN A 86 -13.22 -15.79 6.42
CA GLN A 86 -12.22 -16.82 6.13
C GLN A 86 -11.25 -16.93 7.30
N HIS A 87 -11.41 -18.01 8.05
CA HIS A 87 -10.42 -18.48 9.00
C HIS A 87 -9.11 -18.76 8.27
N SER A 88 -8.21 -17.78 8.17
CA SER A 88 -6.87 -18.05 7.76
C SER A 88 -6.21 -18.89 8.85
N ARG A 89 -5.62 -20.00 8.45
CA ARG A 89 -4.95 -20.93 9.39
C ARG A 89 -3.62 -20.37 9.91
N THR A 90 -3.23 -19.17 9.50
CA THR A 90 -1.97 -18.53 9.90
C THR A 90 -2.27 -17.28 10.73
N LYS A 91 -1.78 -17.27 11.97
CA LYS A 91 -1.97 -16.17 12.95
C LYS A 91 -1.53 -14.80 12.42
N HIS A 92 -0.53 -14.75 11.53
CA HIS A 92 0.00 -13.49 10.99
C HIS A 92 -0.97 -12.77 10.05
N ILE A 93 -1.71 -13.52 9.23
CA ILE A 93 -2.73 -12.96 8.34
C ILE A 93 -3.91 -12.46 9.15
N ASP A 94 -4.33 -13.22 10.16
CA ASP A 94 -5.44 -12.84 11.03
C ASP A 94 -5.19 -11.53 11.76
N VAL A 95 -4.00 -11.35 12.35
CA VAL A 95 -3.63 -10.13 13.08
C VAL A 95 -3.67 -8.91 12.17
N ARG A 96 -3.09 -8.99 10.97
CA ARG A 96 -3.06 -7.88 10.02
C ARG A 96 -4.43 -7.54 9.47
N HIS A 97 -5.22 -8.55 9.16
CA HIS A 97 -6.59 -8.40 8.68
C HIS A 97 -7.48 -7.77 9.75
N HIS A 98 -7.39 -8.23 11.00
CA HIS A 98 -8.10 -7.65 12.13
C HIS A 98 -7.71 -6.20 12.40
N PHE A 99 -6.45 -5.87 12.28
CA PHE A 99 -5.95 -4.52 12.44
C PHE A 99 -6.58 -3.54 11.44
N ILE A 100 -6.55 -3.88 10.14
CA ILE A 100 -7.14 -3.06 9.08
C ILE A 100 -8.64 -2.92 9.29
N ARG A 101 -9.32 -4.02 9.58
CA ARG A 101 -10.76 -4.06 9.79
C ARG A 101 -11.19 -3.26 11.01
N ASP A 102 -10.47 -3.38 12.11
CA ASP A 102 -10.76 -2.64 13.34
C ASP A 102 -10.72 -1.13 13.09
N HIS A 103 -9.68 -0.63 12.42
CA HIS A 103 -9.55 0.77 12.08
C HIS A 103 -10.56 1.24 11.02
N GLN A 104 -10.96 0.37 10.10
CA GLN A 104 -12.02 0.66 9.16
C GLN A 104 -13.38 0.80 9.88
N GLN A 105 -13.67 -0.09 10.81
CA GLN A 105 -14.91 -0.04 11.60
C GLN A 105 -14.95 1.18 12.54
N LYS A 106 -13.84 1.59 13.09
CA LYS A 106 -13.71 2.82 13.88
C LYS A 106 -13.83 4.09 13.05
N GLY A 107 -13.77 4.00 11.73
CA GLY A 107 -13.79 5.13 10.82
C GLY A 107 -12.47 5.89 10.71
N ASP A 108 -11.36 5.31 11.17
CA ASP A 108 -10.03 5.88 11.04
C ASP A 108 -9.51 5.82 9.62
N ILE A 109 -9.83 4.75 8.90
CA ILE A 109 -9.47 4.53 7.51
C ILE A 109 -10.68 4.21 6.64
N CYS A 110 -10.59 4.57 5.38
CA CYS A 110 -11.49 4.15 4.31
C CYS A 110 -10.67 3.38 3.26
N ILE A 111 -11.19 2.26 2.78
CA ILE A 111 -10.55 1.47 1.73
C ILE A 111 -11.27 1.74 0.42
N GLU A 112 -10.51 2.20 -0.56
CA GLU A 112 -11.01 2.46 -1.91
C GLU A 112 -10.19 1.69 -2.94
N SER A 113 -10.84 1.25 -3.99
CA SER A 113 -10.17 0.59 -5.10
C SER A 113 -9.67 1.60 -6.12
N VAL A 114 -8.51 1.33 -6.68
CA VAL A 114 -7.90 2.10 -7.76
C VAL A 114 -7.55 1.16 -8.92
N GLY A 115 -7.71 1.64 -10.15
CA GLY A 115 -7.33 0.89 -11.34
C GLY A 115 -5.83 0.65 -11.41
N THR A 116 -5.43 -0.41 -12.10
CA THR A 116 -4.01 -0.78 -12.25
C THR A 116 -3.17 0.34 -12.83
N ASP A 117 -3.69 1.10 -13.79
CA ASP A 117 -2.96 2.20 -14.43
C ASP A 117 -2.77 3.42 -13.53
N ASP A 118 -3.59 3.54 -12.49
CA ASP A 118 -3.60 4.67 -11.56
C ASP A 118 -3.00 4.32 -10.18
N GLN A 119 -2.50 3.09 -10.01
CA GLN A 119 -1.83 2.68 -8.78
C GLN A 119 -0.44 3.30 -8.69
N LEU A 120 -0.31 4.36 -7.89
CA LEU A 120 0.93 5.13 -7.75
C LEU A 120 2.08 4.30 -7.15
N ALA A 121 1.77 3.37 -6.26
CA ALA A 121 2.76 2.53 -5.61
C ALA A 121 3.47 1.55 -6.57
N ASP A 122 2.93 1.32 -7.75
CA ASP A 122 3.53 0.43 -8.75
C ASP A 122 4.93 0.88 -9.20
N ILE A 123 5.22 2.18 -9.16
CA ILE A 123 6.56 2.71 -9.47
C ILE A 123 7.64 2.17 -8.50
N PHE A 124 7.24 1.74 -7.30
CA PHE A 124 8.14 1.21 -6.27
C PHE A 124 8.19 -0.33 -6.26
N THR A 125 7.43 -1.01 -7.11
CA THR A 125 7.33 -2.46 -7.10
C THR A 125 8.00 -3.15 -8.28
N LYS A 126 7.99 -2.52 -9.44
CA LYS A 126 8.45 -3.12 -10.70
C LYS A 126 8.91 -2.07 -11.69
N PRO A 127 9.78 -2.45 -12.66
CA PRO A 127 10.06 -1.62 -13.81
C PRO A 127 8.78 -1.35 -14.60
N LEU A 128 8.60 -0.12 -15.01
CA LEU A 128 7.47 0.33 -15.82
C LEU A 128 7.96 0.76 -17.20
N ASP A 129 7.07 0.72 -18.20
CA ASP A 129 7.33 1.39 -19.47
C ASP A 129 7.51 2.91 -19.24
N GLU A 130 8.20 3.55 -20.16
CA GLU A 130 8.59 4.96 -20.05
C GLU A 130 7.37 5.88 -19.86
N LYS A 131 6.32 5.68 -20.64
CA LYS A 131 5.10 6.49 -20.59
C LYS A 131 4.43 6.40 -19.22
N ARG A 132 4.27 5.19 -18.70
CA ARG A 132 3.66 4.95 -17.39
C ARG A 132 4.54 5.47 -16.26
N PHE A 133 5.85 5.28 -16.35
CA PHE A 133 6.80 5.79 -15.37
C PHE A 133 6.69 7.31 -15.23
N TYR A 134 6.71 8.05 -16.34
CA TYR A 134 6.60 9.51 -16.29
C TYR A 134 5.23 9.97 -15.77
N LYS A 135 4.15 9.28 -16.15
CA LYS A 135 2.81 9.57 -15.62
C LYS A 135 2.79 9.46 -14.10
N LEU A 136 3.18 8.32 -13.55
CA LEU A 136 3.15 8.09 -12.10
C LEU A 136 4.13 9.00 -11.34
N ARG A 137 5.30 9.25 -11.90
CA ARG A 137 6.26 10.19 -11.33
C ARG A 137 5.66 11.60 -11.20
N ASN A 138 4.99 12.06 -12.23
CA ASN A 138 4.36 13.39 -12.23
C ASN A 138 3.19 13.45 -11.24
N GLU A 139 2.38 12.40 -11.17
CA GLU A 139 1.26 12.32 -10.20
C GLU A 139 1.75 12.28 -8.75
N LEU A 140 2.90 11.68 -8.50
CA LEU A 140 3.58 11.70 -7.20
C LEU A 140 4.30 13.04 -6.90
N ASN A 141 4.31 13.95 -7.86
CA ASN A 141 5.02 15.23 -7.77
C ASN A 141 6.54 15.08 -7.49
N ILE A 142 7.15 14.05 -8.06
CA ILE A 142 8.59 13.82 -7.98
C ILE A 142 9.26 14.59 -9.12
N LEU A 143 10.04 15.59 -8.74
CA LEU A 143 10.71 16.48 -9.68
C LEU A 143 12.02 15.88 -10.21
N ASP A 144 12.39 16.27 -11.43
CA ASP A 144 13.70 15.99 -12.00
C ASP A 144 14.66 17.13 -11.62
N PHE A 145 15.86 16.78 -11.17
CA PHE A 145 16.89 17.76 -10.83
C PHE A 145 17.30 18.66 -12.00
N SER A 146 17.23 18.15 -13.22
CA SER A 146 17.53 18.94 -14.41
C SER A 146 16.59 20.15 -14.61
N ASN A 147 15.43 20.12 -14.00
CA ASN A 147 14.41 21.20 -14.08
C ASN A 147 14.42 22.12 -12.85
N MET A 148 15.37 21.94 -11.94
CA MET A 148 15.45 22.76 -10.70
C MET A 148 16.41 23.94 -10.80
N CYS A 149 17.01 24.15 -11.96
CA CYS A 149 17.85 25.32 -12.23
C CYS A 149 17.08 26.45 -12.88
#